data_fa7e40611fee2059cc6dc82ede95eab8
#
_entry.id   fa7e40611fee2059cc6dc82ede95eab8
#
_cell.length_a   1.000
_cell.length_b   1.000
_cell.length_c   1.000
_cell.angle_alpha   90.00
_cell.angle_beta   90.00
_cell.angle_gamma   90.00
#
_symmetry.space_group_name_H-M   'P 1'
#
loop_
_entity.id
_entity.type
_entity.pdbx_description
1 polymer ?
#
loop_
_entity_poly.entity_id
_entity_poly.type
_entity_poly.pdbx_seq_one_letter_code
_entity_poly.pdbx_strand_id
1 'polypeptide(L)'
;GYTHLGICNVDENNLNIRKDPNEEGKLVGKLPKNAACEIVSSEDGWAYITSGKVEGYVKEDYLLTGYEAKKKGEELASAIAVSKTDGLNIREEPSTEAEVVTQVANGESLEIAEIYNNGWIKVFLDDEEVYISEDYVDVKSDLDTAITMTELLYGQGVSDVRVDLCQYAKQFLGNPYVWGGTSLTNGADCSGFVLSVFKKYGVSLPHSSRAQANMGASISASELKPGDLVFYAKGGS
;
A
#
# COMPACT_ATOMS: atom_id res chain seq x y z
N GLY A 1 19.80 0.40 1.93
CA GLY A 1 19.90 0.18 3.35
C GLY A 1 19.95 1.49 4.10
N TYR A 2 19.67 1.48 5.40
CA TYR A 2 19.68 2.66 6.27
C TYR A 2 21.12 3.12 6.55
N THR A 3 21.36 4.41 6.56
CA THR A 3 22.64 5.02 6.95
C THR A 3 22.66 5.28 8.47
N HIS A 4 21.57 5.82 9.00
CA HIS A 4 21.35 6.07 10.42
C HIS A 4 20.04 5.41 10.87
N LEU A 5 20.10 4.10 11.07
CA LEU A 5 18.94 3.30 11.44
C LEU A 5 18.39 3.68 12.81
N GLY A 6 17.11 3.97 12.87
CA GLY A 6 16.29 4.03 14.07
C GLY A 6 15.26 2.90 14.07
N ILE A 7 15.04 2.27 15.23
CA ILE A 7 13.97 1.27 15.44
C ILE A 7 13.04 1.79 16.52
N CYS A 8 11.75 1.78 16.23
CA CYS A 8 10.73 2.20 17.20
C CYS A 8 10.68 1.26 18.40
N ASN A 9 10.90 1.81 19.59
CA ASN A 9 10.99 1.09 20.87
C ASN A 9 9.93 1.59 21.87
N VAL A 10 8.67 1.52 21.47
CA VAL A 10 7.52 1.78 22.34
C VAL A 10 7.03 0.48 22.97
N ASP A 11 6.49 0.55 24.19
CA ASP A 11 5.97 -0.63 24.88
C ASP A 11 4.66 -1.10 24.26
N GLU A 12 3.75 -0.16 24.03
CA GLU A 12 2.43 -0.38 23.41
C GLU A 12 2.13 0.73 22.41
N ASN A 13 1.23 0.43 21.46
CA ASN A 13 0.82 1.36 20.41
C ASN A 13 1.92 1.72 19.41
N ASN A 14 1.68 2.79 18.67
CA ASN A 14 2.55 3.31 17.63
C ASN A 14 3.08 4.68 18.04
N LEU A 15 4.33 4.97 17.70
CA LEU A 15 4.95 6.28 17.90
C LEU A 15 4.34 7.28 16.88
N ASN A 16 3.88 8.43 17.37
CA ASN A 16 3.34 9.48 16.51
C ASN A 16 4.45 10.17 15.71
N ILE A 17 4.26 10.29 14.40
CA ILE A 17 5.10 11.09 13.51
C ILE A 17 4.37 12.41 13.26
N ARG A 18 5.03 13.54 13.52
CA ARG A 18 4.46 14.88 13.47
C ARG A 18 5.14 15.77 12.44
N LYS A 19 4.41 16.73 11.92
CA LYS A 19 4.95 17.70 10.98
C LYS A 19 5.98 18.65 11.62
N ASP A 20 5.78 18.97 12.91
CA ASP A 20 6.60 19.91 13.66
C ASP A 20 7.15 19.22 14.93
N PRO A 21 8.34 19.62 15.45
CA PRO A 21 8.98 18.98 16.61
C PRO A 21 8.35 19.43 17.94
N ASN A 22 7.06 19.19 18.11
CA ASN A 22 6.33 19.45 19.34
C ASN A 22 5.09 18.55 19.45
N GLU A 23 4.53 18.41 20.64
CA GLU A 23 3.43 17.50 20.92
C GLU A 23 2.09 17.91 20.31
N GLU A 24 1.95 19.17 19.93
CA GLU A 24 0.75 19.71 19.27
C GLU A 24 0.88 19.71 17.72
N GLY A 25 2.07 19.39 17.21
CA GLY A 25 2.34 19.30 15.78
C GLY A 25 1.37 18.34 15.07
N LYS A 26 0.92 18.72 13.88
CA LYS A 26 0.00 17.90 13.08
C LYS A 26 0.55 16.49 12.89
N LEU A 27 -0.28 15.48 13.17
CA LEU A 27 0.04 14.08 12.92
C LEU A 27 0.11 13.81 11.40
N VAL A 28 1.21 13.24 10.94
CA VAL A 28 1.45 12.89 9.51
C VAL A 28 1.55 11.39 9.26
N GLY A 29 1.74 10.59 10.31
CA GLY A 29 1.78 9.15 10.27
C GLY A 29 2.05 8.56 11.65
N LYS A 30 2.24 7.25 11.69
CA LYS A 30 2.63 6.52 12.89
C LYS A 30 3.72 5.51 12.58
N LEU A 31 4.69 5.40 13.47
CA LEU A 31 5.74 4.39 13.41
C LEU A 31 5.38 3.25 14.37
N PRO A 32 5.03 2.07 13.85
CA PRO A 32 4.70 0.92 14.70
C PRO A 32 5.87 0.48 15.56
N LYS A 33 5.58 -0.20 16.67
CA LYS A 33 6.61 -0.90 17.46
C LYS A 33 7.45 -1.79 16.53
N ASN A 34 8.76 -1.75 16.71
CA ASN A 34 9.74 -2.47 15.92
C ASN A 34 9.90 -2.00 14.45
N ALA A 35 9.12 -1.04 13.99
CA ALA A 35 9.30 -0.48 12.66
C ALA A 35 10.58 0.38 12.58
N ALA A 36 11.18 0.39 11.40
CA ALA A 36 12.41 1.08 11.09
C ALA A 36 12.21 2.46 10.48
N CYS A 37 13.17 3.34 10.73
CA CYS A 37 13.27 4.64 10.09
C CYS A 37 14.72 5.02 9.80
N GLU A 38 14.96 5.89 8.85
CA GLU A 38 16.20 6.62 8.68
C GLU A 38 16.13 7.88 9.53
N ILE A 39 17.10 8.10 10.41
CA ILE A 39 17.24 9.35 11.19
C ILE A 39 18.03 10.34 10.35
N VAL A 40 17.40 11.42 9.94
CA VAL A 40 18.00 12.47 9.11
C VAL A 40 18.72 13.50 9.98
N SER A 41 18.10 13.89 11.10
CA SER A 41 18.67 14.83 12.07
C SER A 41 18.02 14.63 13.43
N SER A 42 18.72 15.07 14.51
CA SER A 42 18.20 15.09 15.87
C SER A 42 18.54 16.42 16.52
N GLU A 43 17.55 17.05 17.16
CA GLU A 43 17.69 18.31 17.88
C GLU A 43 16.64 18.40 18.98
N ASP A 44 17.03 18.87 20.19
CA ASP A 44 16.14 19.12 21.32
C ASP A 44 15.21 17.96 21.70
N GLY A 45 15.69 16.69 21.58
CA GLY A 45 14.93 15.48 21.90
C GLY A 45 13.93 15.04 20.83
N TRP A 46 13.98 15.66 19.65
CA TRP A 46 13.22 15.27 18.49
C TRP A 46 14.14 14.82 17.36
N ALA A 47 13.78 13.71 16.74
CA ALA A 47 14.43 13.21 15.53
C ALA A 47 13.54 13.47 14.31
N TYR A 48 14.10 14.08 13.26
CA TYR A 48 13.46 14.09 11.94
C TYR A 48 13.80 12.80 11.23
N ILE A 49 12.78 12.07 10.84
CA ILE A 49 12.90 10.73 10.27
C ILE A 49 12.21 10.61 8.93
N THR A 50 12.66 9.63 8.14
CA THR A 50 11.92 9.10 7.00
C THR A 50 11.69 7.60 7.20
N SER A 51 10.49 7.12 6.93
CA SER A 51 10.12 5.72 7.07
C SER A 51 9.02 5.35 6.07
N GLY A 52 9.32 4.47 5.12
CA GLY A 52 8.43 4.20 4.00
C GLY A 52 8.06 5.46 3.24
N LYS A 53 6.79 5.82 3.22
CA LYS A 53 6.26 7.03 2.56
C LYS A 53 6.04 8.21 3.51
N VAL A 54 6.41 8.07 4.78
CA VAL A 54 6.18 9.08 5.81
C VAL A 54 7.49 9.74 6.19
N GLU A 55 7.45 11.07 6.34
CA GLU A 55 8.53 11.87 6.91
C GLU A 55 7.98 12.81 7.98
N GLY A 56 8.78 13.12 8.98
CA GLY A 56 8.40 14.02 10.06
C GLY A 56 9.20 13.79 11.33
N TYR A 57 8.73 14.40 12.40
CA TYR A 57 9.40 14.41 13.70
C TYR A 57 8.80 13.38 14.66
N VAL A 58 9.68 12.66 15.36
CA VAL A 58 9.33 11.76 16.46
C VAL A 58 10.14 12.12 17.70
N LYS A 59 9.65 11.76 18.88
CA LYS A 59 10.47 11.86 20.10
C LYS A 59 11.59 10.83 20.04
N GLU A 60 12.83 11.31 20.17
CA GLU A 60 14.04 10.51 20.05
C GLU A 60 14.14 9.42 21.13
N ASP A 61 13.64 9.68 22.35
CA ASP A 61 13.64 8.73 23.46
C ASP A 61 12.94 7.40 23.15
N TYR A 62 12.07 7.37 22.15
CA TYR A 62 11.37 6.17 21.70
C TYR A 62 12.02 5.47 20.52
N LEU A 63 13.26 5.83 20.19
CA LEU A 63 14.03 5.16 19.13
C LEU A 63 15.25 4.44 19.75
N LEU A 64 15.45 3.19 19.37
CA LEU A 64 16.77 2.58 19.44
C LEU A 64 17.61 3.16 18.31
N THR A 65 18.88 3.46 18.62
CA THR A 65 19.82 4.03 17.65
C THR A 65 21.17 3.30 17.69
N GLY A 66 22.05 3.55 16.73
CA GLY A 66 23.40 3.02 16.71
C GLY A 66 23.45 1.48 16.77
N TYR A 67 24.27 0.94 17.66
CA TYR A 67 24.48 -0.50 17.80
C TYR A 67 23.20 -1.27 18.17
N GLU A 68 22.39 -0.73 19.09
CA GLU A 68 21.15 -1.37 19.53
C GLU A 68 20.12 -1.44 18.40
N ALA A 69 19.99 -0.38 17.60
CA ALA A 69 19.13 -0.38 16.44
C ALA A 69 19.58 -1.41 15.39
N LYS A 70 20.90 -1.48 15.14
CA LYS A 70 21.47 -2.45 14.19
C LYS A 70 21.20 -3.88 14.62
N LYS A 71 21.50 -4.22 15.87
CA LYS A 71 21.24 -5.56 16.43
C LYS A 71 19.76 -5.91 16.37
N LYS A 72 18.89 -4.98 16.77
CA LYS A 72 17.44 -5.19 16.73
C LYS A 72 16.93 -5.34 15.30
N GLY A 73 17.43 -4.53 14.37
CA GLY A 73 17.10 -4.63 12.95
C GLY A 73 17.48 -5.98 12.34
N GLU A 74 18.64 -6.55 12.69
CA GLU A 74 19.07 -7.88 12.27
C GLU A 74 18.14 -9.00 12.81
N GLU A 75 17.60 -8.83 14.04
CA GLU A 75 16.64 -9.76 14.63
C GLU A 75 15.24 -9.68 13.98
N LEU A 76 14.83 -8.50 13.53
CA LEU A 76 13.49 -8.23 13.00
C LEU A 76 13.38 -8.37 11.49
N ALA A 77 14.50 -8.29 10.78
CA ALA A 77 14.51 -8.28 9.32
C ALA A 77 13.89 -9.57 8.75
N SER A 78 12.82 -9.41 8.01
CA SER A 78 12.21 -10.47 7.23
C SER A 78 12.85 -10.57 5.85
N ALA A 79 13.05 -11.78 5.36
CA ALA A 79 13.44 -11.97 3.97
C ALA A 79 12.22 -11.81 3.08
N ILE A 80 12.35 -10.99 2.04
CA ILE A 80 11.32 -10.80 1.02
C ILE A 80 11.86 -11.09 -0.38
N ALA A 81 11.00 -11.61 -1.24
CA ALA A 81 11.24 -11.78 -2.67
C ALA A 81 10.53 -10.66 -3.44
N VAL A 82 11.28 -9.83 -4.15
CA VAL A 82 10.76 -8.75 -4.99
C VAL A 82 10.76 -9.18 -6.44
N SER A 83 9.60 -9.22 -7.08
CA SER A 83 9.45 -9.60 -8.49
C SER A 83 10.22 -8.65 -9.41
N LYS A 84 10.99 -9.22 -10.34
CA LYS A 84 11.72 -8.50 -11.42
C LYS A 84 10.97 -8.49 -12.75
N THR A 85 9.78 -9.09 -12.81
CA THR A 85 9.04 -9.27 -14.06
C THR A 85 7.54 -9.05 -13.86
N ASP A 86 6.87 -8.59 -14.89
CA ASP A 86 5.40 -8.57 -14.91
C ASP A 86 4.88 -9.99 -15.16
N GLY A 87 3.90 -10.40 -14.35
CA GLY A 87 3.30 -11.71 -14.47
C GLY A 87 4.17 -12.87 -13.94
N LEU A 88 4.93 -12.64 -12.86
CA LEU A 88 5.60 -13.72 -12.14
C LEU A 88 4.57 -14.75 -11.67
N ASN A 89 4.70 -16.00 -12.14
CA ASN A 89 3.80 -17.07 -11.75
C ASN A 89 4.04 -17.51 -10.30
N ILE A 90 2.99 -17.54 -9.52
CA ILE A 90 2.92 -18.18 -8.21
C ILE A 90 2.29 -19.55 -8.40
N ARG A 91 2.91 -20.60 -7.84
CA ARG A 91 2.53 -21.98 -8.09
C ARG A 91 2.27 -22.74 -6.80
N GLU A 92 1.45 -23.80 -6.88
CA GLU A 92 1.14 -24.68 -5.74
C GLU A 92 2.32 -25.55 -5.31
N GLU A 93 3.22 -25.89 -6.24
CA GLU A 93 4.40 -26.72 -5.97
C GLU A 93 5.66 -26.13 -6.64
N PRO A 94 6.87 -26.44 -6.16
CA PRO A 94 8.14 -25.94 -6.71
C PRO A 94 8.49 -26.62 -8.03
N SER A 95 7.66 -26.45 -9.05
CA SER A 95 7.80 -27.03 -10.38
C SER A 95 7.18 -26.14 -11.45
N THR A 96 7.81 -26.09 -12.63
CA THR A 96 7.26 -25.41 -13.82
C THR A 96 6.00 -26.09 -14.36
N GLU A 97 5.78 -27.37 -14.03
CA GLU A 97 4.59 -28.14 -14.41
C GLU A 97 3.41 -27.96 -13.45
N ALA A 98 3.67 -27.40 -12.24
CA ALA A 98 2.64 -27.18 -11.23
C ALA A 98 1.61 -26.12 -11.64
N GLU A 99 0.40 -26.22 -11.08
CA GLU A 99 -0.67 -25.27 -11.32
C GLU A 99 -0.26 -23.85 -10.89
N VAL A 100 -0.64 -22.86 -11.70
CA VAL A 100 -0.42 -21.44 -11.42
C VAL A 100 -1.60 -20.95 -10.61
N VAL A 101 -1.35 -20.59 -9.35
CA VAL A 101 -2.37 -20.02 -8.44
C VAL A 101 -2.76 -18.61 -8.89
N THR A 102 -1.75 -17.76 -9.14
CA THR A 102 -1.92 -16.39 -9.59
C THR A 102 -0.62 -15.85 -10.17
N GLN A 103 -0.63 -14.56 -10.53
CA GLN A 103 0.55 -13.83 -11.00
C GLN A 103 0.71 -12.54 -10.24
N VAL A 104 1.96 -12.12 -9.99
CA VAL A 104 2.29 -10.83 -9.38
C VAL A 104 3.05 -9.93 -10.34
N ALA A 105 2.89 -8.64 -10.16
CA ALA A 105 3.49 -7.62 -11.00
C ALA A 105 4.97 -7.37 -10.66
N ASN A 106 5.66 -6.71 -11.58
CA ASN A 106 7.04 -6.25 -11.33
C ASN A 106 7.08 -5.29 -10.13
N GLY A 107 8.06 -5.51 -9.24
CA GLY A 107 8.25 -4.72 -8.02
C GLY A 107 7.36 -5.15 -6.84
N GLU A 108 6.47 -6.10 -7.03
CA GLU A 108 5.67 -6.66 -5.94
C GLU A 108 6.53 -7.54 -5.02
N SER A 109 6.28 -7.44 -3.70
CA SER A 109 7.06 -8.11 -2.66
C SER A 109 6.25 -9.21 -2.01
N LEU A 110 6.88 -10.37 -1.81
CA LEU A 110 6.31 -11.53 -1.13
C LEU A 110 7.21 -11.93 0.04
N GLU A 111 6.62 -12.22 1.19
CA GLU A 111 7.36 -12.71 2.36
C GLU A 111 7.89 -14.11 2.09
N ILE A 112 9.17 -14.33 2.38
CA ILE A 112 9.84 -15.63 2.18
C ILE A 112 9.65 -16.51 3.41
N ALA A 113 9.09 -17.70 3.22
CA ALA A 113 9.05 -18.75 4.22
C ALA A 113 10.33 -19.60 4.19
N GLU A 114 10.82 -19.97 3.00
CA GLU A 114 12.00 -20.84 2.85
C GLU A 114 12.63 -20.69 1.45
N ILE A 115 13.95 -20.73 1.38
CA ILE A 115 14.71 -20.76 0.11
C ILE A 115 15.27 -22.15 -0.10
N TYR A 116 14.94 -22.78 -1.23
CA TYR A 116 15.43 -24.11 -1.60
C TYR A 116 16.67 -24.02 -2.49
N ASN A 117 17.53 -25.05 -2.41
CA ASN A 117 18.74 -25.13 -3.24
C ASN A 117 18.48 -25.58 -4.69
N ASN A 118 17.23 -25.56 -5.13
CA ASN A 118 16.81 -26.05 -6.45
C ASN A 118 16.24 -24.95 -7.35
N GLY A 119 16.44 -23.67 -6.99
CA GLY A 119 15.94 -22.52 -7.76
C GLY A 119 14.50 -22.11 -7.46
N TRP A 120 13.91 -22.63 -6.38
CA TRP A 120 12.58 -22.26 -5.92
C TRP A 120 12.60 -21.60 -4.55
N ILE A 121 11.67 -20.70 -4.33
CA ILE A 121 11.45 -20.01 -3.06
C ILE A 121 10.01 -20.26 -2.64
N LYS A 122 9.81 -20.72 -1.41
CA LYS A 122 8.52 -20.76 -0.75
C LYS A 122 8.21 -19.39 -0.18
N VAL A 123 7.05 -18.86 -0.48
CA VAL A 123 6.56 -17.55 -0.03
C VAL A 123 5.17 -17.67 0.56
N PHE A 124 4.74 -16.66 1.32
CA PHE A 124 3.37 -16.53 1.79
C PHE A 124 2.53 -15.67 0.83
N LEU A 125 1.34 -16.15 0.50
CA LEU A 125 0.29 -15.42 -0.21
C LEU A 125 -1.01 -15.62 0.57
N ASP A 126 -1.55 -14.56 1.17
CA ASP A 126 -2.76 -14.60 2.00
C ASP A 126 -2.75 -15.73 3.05
N ASP A 127 -1.63 -15.88 3.78
CA ASP A 127 -1.36 -16.92 4.78
C ASP A 127 -1.21 -18.35 4.21
N GLU A 128 -1.26 -18.54 2.90
CA GLU A 128 -0.98 -19.83 2.25
C GLU A 128 0.48 -19.91 1.76
N GLU A 129 1.08 -21.08 1.91
CA GLU A 129 2.42 -21.38 1.40
C GLU A 129 2.34 -21.71 -0.10
N VAL A 130 3.03 -20.93 -0.92
CA VAL A 130 3.11 -21.09 -2.37
C VAL A 130 4.55 -20.94 -2.85
N TYR A 131 4.80 -21.17 -4.14
CA TYR A 131 6.16 -21.22 -4.67
C TYR A 131 6.36 -20.29 -5.85
N ILE A 132 7.54 -19.66 -5.89
CA ILE A 132 8.02 -18.83 -6.99
C ILE A 132 9.42 -19.26 -7.44
N SER A 133 9.76 -18.99 -8.69
CA SER A 133 11.12 -19.24 -9.18
C SER A 133 12.07 -18.14 -8.73
N GLU A 134 13.23 -18.53 -8.19
CA GLU A 134 14.29 -17.62 -7.74
C GLU A 134 14.85 -16.75 -8.88
N ASP A 135 14.84 -17.25 -10.12
CA ASP A 135 15.39 -16.55 -11.29
C ASP A 135 14.70 -15.20 -11.58
N TYR A 136 13.45 -15.06 -11.16
CA TYR A 136 12.61 -13.89 -11.46
C TYR A 136 12.40 -12.95 -10.28
N VAL A 137 13.17 -13.10 -9.21
CA VAL A 137 13.07 -12.23 -8.02
C VAL A 137 14.44 -11.76 -7.54
N ASP A 138 14.43 -10.64 -6.82
CA ASP A 138 15.53 -10.23 -5.96
C ASP A 138 15.16 -10.53 -4.51
N VAL A 139 16.01 -11.31 -3.83
CA VAL A 139 15.86 -11.56 -2.39
C VAL A 139 16.43 -10.36 -1.61
N LYS A 140 15.61 -9.77 -0.77
CA LYS A 140 15.98 -8.63 0.08
C LYS A 140 15.61 -8.91 1.53
N SER A 141 16.25 -8.21 2.43
CA SER A 141 15.88 -8.13 3.84
C SER A 141 15.16 -6.82 4.06
N ASP A 142 13.97 -6.86 4.63
CA ASP A 142 13.17 -5.65 4.86
C ASP A 142 12.73 -5.57 6.33
N LEU A 143 12.44 -4.35 6.75
CA LEU A 143 11.92 -4.01 8.06
C LEU A 143 10.60 -3.27 7.88
N ASP A 144 9.67 -3.48 8.81
CA ASP A 144 8.43 -2.71 8.84
C ASP A 144 8.71 -1.22 8.86
N THR A 145 7.86 -0.45 8.22
CA THR A 145 7.96 1.01 8.11
C THR A 145 6.73 1.72 8.66
N ALA A 146 6.78 3.05 8.66
CA ALA A 146 5.68 3.89 9.12
C ALA A 146 4.41 3.69 8.28
N ILE A 147 3.28 3.84 8.96
CA ILE A 147 1.93 3.81 8.39
C ILE A 147 1.49 5.25 8.12
N THR A 148 1.02 5.53 6.90
CA THR A 148 0.49 6.85 6.53
C THR A 148 -0.83 7.14 7.24
N MET A 149 -1.19 8.43 7.37
CA MET A 149 -2.52 8.81 7.89
C MET A 149 -3.64 8.27 7.03
N THR A 150 -3.43 8.18 5.73
CA THR A 150 -4.39 7.59 4.78
C THR A 150 -4.65 6.12 5.07
N GLU A 151 -3.60 5.33 5.29
CA GLU A 151 -3.72 3.92 5.67
C GLU A 151 -4.37 3.73 7.05
N LEU A 152 -4.08 4.61 8.00
CA LEU A 152 -4.71 4.59 9.33
C LEU A 152 -6.22 4.85 9.29
N LEU A 153 -6.66 5.75 8.39
CA LEU A 153 -8.05 6.15 8.26
C LEU A 153 -8.90 5.24 7.37
N TYR A 154 -8.28 4.64 6.35
CA TYR A 154 -8.99 3.94 5.27
C TYR A 154 -8.52 2.49 5.06
N GLY A 155 -7.53 2.03 5.82
CA GLY A 155 -7.00 0.68 5.74
C GLY A 155 -5.69 0.56 4.96
N GLN A 156 -4.97 -0.51 5.21
CA GLN A 156 -3.67 -0.79 4.61
C GLN A 156 -3.78 -0.87 3.07
N GLY A 157 -2.77 -0.33 2.39
CA GLY A 157 -2.69 -0.32 0.93
C GLY A 157 -3.63 0.67 0.24
N VAL A 158 -4.32 1.55 0.98
CA VAL A 158 -5.07 2.68 0.40
C VAL A 158 -4.09 3.81 0.09
N SER A 159 -4.01 4.21 -1.18
CA SER A 159 -3.17 5.32 -1.62
C SER A 159 -3.88 6.67 -1.48
N ASP A 160 -3.10 7.74 -1.33
CA ASP A 160 -3.61 9.12 -1.30
C ASP A 160 -4.40 9.46 -2.57
N VAL A 161 -3.98 8.95 -3.74
CA VAL A 161 -4.68 9.14 -5.02
C VAL A 161 -6.11 8.61 -4.98
N ARG A 162 -6.36 7.46 -4.35
CA ARG A 162 -7.70 6.86 -4.21
C ARG A 162 -8.59 7.73 -3.33
N VAL A 163 -8.05 8.29 -2.26
CA VAL A 163 -8.75 9.22 -1.36
C VAL A 163 -9.02 10.55 -2.07
N ASP A 164 -8.03 11.11 -2.76
CA ASP A 164 -8.17 12.34 -3.54
C ASP A 164 -9.23 12.20 -4.64
N LEU A 165 -9.28 11.07 -5.33
CA LEU A 165 -10.30 10.76 -6.33
C LEU A 165 -11.71 10.84 -5.71
N CYS A 166 -11.91 10.23 -4.54
CA CYS A 166 -13.19 10.31 -3.83
C CYS A 166 -13.52 11.74 -3.38
N GLN A 167 -12.54 12.48 -2.86
CA GLN A 167 -12.73 13.87 -2.46
C GLN A 167 -13.05 14.77 -3.67
N TYR A 168 -12.39 14.54 -4.79
CA TYR A 168 -12.70 15.26 -6.02
C TYR A 168 -14.11 14.96 -6.50
N ALA A 169 -14.52 13.69 -6.53
CA ALA A 169 -15.89 13.30 -6.90
C ALA A 169 -16.95 13.99 -6.04
N LYS A 170 -16.71 14.11 -4.72
CA LYS A 170 -17.63 14.76 -3.77
C LYS A 170 -17.84 16.26 -4.04
N GLN A 171 -16.92 16.93 -4.73
CA GLN A 171 -17.08 18.36 -5.08
C GLN A 171 -18.25 18.61 -6.05
N PHE A 172 -18.71 17.59 -6.75
CA PHE A 172 -19.78 17.66 -7.74
C PHE A 172 -21.12 17.10 -7.23
N LEU A 173 -21.29 17.00 -5.93
CA LEU A 173 -22.57 16.67 -5.32
C LEU A 173 -23.64 17.71 -5.72
N GLY A 174 -24.79 17.21 -6.21
CA GLY A 174 -25.85 18.06 -6.72
C GLY A 174 -25.76 18.37 -8.22
N ASN A 175 -24.75 17.85 -8.93
CA ASN A 175 -24.70 17.93 -10.39
C ASN A 175 -25.94 17.27 -11.01
N PRO A 176 -26.64 17.95 -11.96
CA PRO A 176 -27.85 17.38 -12.58
C PRO A 176 -27.57 16.07 -13.31
N TYR A 177 -28.54 15.15 -13.25
CA TYR A 177 -28.50 13.96 -14.09
C TYR A 177 -28.92 14.32 -15.52
N VAL A 178 -28.05 14.11 -16.49
CA VAL A 178 -28.29 14.31 -17.92
C VAL A 178 -27.90 13.03 -18.67
N TRP A 179 -28.86 12.39 -19.30
CA TRP A 179 -28.61 11.18 -20.10
C TRP A 179 -27.58 11.43 -21.21
N GLY A 180 -26.54 10.63 -21.27
CA GLY A 180 -25.41 10.80 -22.20
C GLY A 180 -24.49 11.96 -21.86
N GLY A 181 -24.72 12.64 -20.73
CA GLY A 181 -23.88 13.76 -20.27
C GLY A 181 -22.60 13.28 -19.60
N THR A 182 -21.53 14.09 -19.75
CA THR A 182 -20.21 13.86 -19.13
C THR A 182 -19.69 15.08 -18.37
N SER A 183 -20.48 16.14 -18.29
CA SER A 183 -20.07 17.37 -17.60
C SER A 183 -20.21 17.24 -16.10
N LEU A 184 -19.12 17.43 -15.36
CA LEU A 184 -19.13 17.39 -13.90
C LEU A 184 -19.88 18.57 -13.26
N THR A 185 -20.20 19.61 -14.03
CA THR A 185 -20.88 20.83 -13.53
C THR A 185 -22.23 21.10 -14.20
N ASN A 186 -22.43 20.66 -15.45
CA ASN A 186 -23.61 20.97 -16.24
C ASN A 186 -24.51 19.75 -16.50
N GLY A 187 -24.15 18.59 -15.98
CA GLY A 187 -24.90 17.37 -16.03
C GLY A 187 -24.15 16.17 -16.59
N ALA A 188 -24.28 15.05 -15.92
CA ALA A 188 -23.70 13.77 -16.30
C ALA A 188 -24.68 12.65 -16.02
N ASP A 189 -24.59 11.53 -16.78
CA ASP A 189 -25.20 10.26 -16.36
C ASP A 189 -24.24 9.47 -15.46
N CYS A 190 -24.64 8.28 -15.00
CA CYS A 190 -23.86 7.48 -14.05
C CYS A 190 -22.46 7.14 -14.57
N SER A 191 -22.34 6.62 -15.80
CA SER A 191 -21.06 6.26 -16.40
C SER A 191 -20.28 7.48 -16.90
N GLY A 192 -20.96 8.53 -17.31
CA GLY A 192 -20.37 9.81 -17.71
C GLY A 192 -19.73 10.55 -16.54
N PHE A 193 -20.35 10.51 -15.36
CA PHE A 193 -19.75 11.04 -14.14
C PHE A 193 -18.46 10.29 -13.79
N VAL A 194 -18.53 8.94 -13.73
CA VAL A 194 -17.39 8.09 -13.38
C VAL A 194 -16.22 8.30 -14.35
N LEU A 195 -16.46 8.22 -15.67
CA LEU A 195 -15.38 8.42 -16.65
C LEU A 195 -14.71 9.81 -16.51
N SER A 196 -15.49 10.84 -16.21
CA SER A 196 -14.98 12.22 -16.12
C SER A 196 -14.14 12.44 -14.85
N VAL A 197 -14.52 11.83 -13.72
CA VAL A 197 -13.74 11.83 -12.50
C VAL A 197 -12.42 11.09 -12.70
N PHE A 198 -12.46 9.87 -13.22
CA PHE A 198 -11.25 9.04 -13.43
C PHE A 198 -10.30 9.62 -14.47
N LYS A 199 -10.82 10.31 -15.49
CA LYS A 199 -10.01 11.00 -16.50
C LYS A 199 -9.04 12.02 -15.91
N LYS A 200 -9.41 12.72 -14.83
CA LYS A 200 -8.52 13.65 -14.11
C LYS A 200 -7.27 12.95 -13.59
N TYR A 201 -7.37 11.66 -13.26
CA TYR A 201 -6.28 10.84 -12.73
C TYR A 201 -5.61 9.97 -13.81
N GLY A 202 -5.82 10.29 -15.08
CA GLY A 202 -5.17 9.62 -16.22
C GLY A 202 -5.78 8.27 -16.59
N VAL A 203 -6.92 7.90 -16.00
CA VAL A 203 -7.61 6.64 -16.29
C VAL A 203 -8.72 6.89 -17.29
N SER A 204 -8.64 6.24 -18.45
CA SER A 204 -9.67 6.29 -19.49
C SER A 204 -10.67 5.16 -19.30
N LEU A 205 -11.94 5.52 -19.14
CA LEU A 205 -13.04 4.58 -19.00
C LEU A 205 -14.04 4.75 -20.15
N PRO A 206 -14.73 3.68 -20.60
CA PRO A 206 -15.79 3.79 -21.59
C PRO A 206 -17.03 4.47 -21.02
N HIS A 207 -17.82 5.14 -21.88
CA HIS A 207 -19.11 5.74 -21.49
C HIS A 207 -20.22 4.68 -21.48
N SER A 208 -20.08 3.68 -20.64
CA SER A 208 -21.06 2.61 -20.43
C SER A 208 -20.81 1.91 -19.11
N SER A 209 -21.76 1.92 -18.19
CA SER A 209 -21.63 1.27 -16.88
C SER A 209 -21.37 -0.23 -17.00
N ARG A 210 -21.98 -0.91 -17.97
CA ARG A 210 -21.72 -2.33 -18.25
C ARG A 210 -20.27 -2.56 -18.69
N ALA A 211 -19.74 -1.70 -19.55
CA ALA A 211 -18.35 -1.81 -19.99
C ALA A 211 -17.37 -1.47 -18.86
N GLN A 212 -17.68 -0.45 -18.04
CA GLN A 212 -16.87 -0.11 -16.86
C GLN A 212 -16.82 -1.26 -15.83
N ALA A 213 -17.95 -1.97 -15.63
CA ALA A 213 -18.01 -3.13 -14.72
C ALA A 213 -17.11 -4.31 -15.15
N ASN A 214 -16.70 -4.35 -16.42
CA ASN A 214 -15.78 -5.37 -16.95
C ASN A 214 -14.33 -4.89 -17.02
N MET A 215 -14.03 -3.69 -16.50
CA MET A 215 -12.68 -3.15 -16.45
C MET A 215 -12.12 -3.25 -15.02
N GLY A 216 -11.02 -3.91 -14.89
CA GLY A 216 -10.41 -4.13 -13.57
C GLY A 216 -10.79 -5.47 -12.95
N ALA A 217 -10.29 -5.70 -11.73
CA ALA A 217 -10.54 -6.93 -10.98
C ALA A 217 -11.86 -6.87 -10.22
N SER A 218 -12.57 -7.99 -10.16
CA SER A 218 -13.70 -8.18 -9.26
C SER A 218 -13.19 -8.46 -7.85
N ILE A 219 -13.71 -7.74 -6.88
CA ILE A 219 -13.37 -7.90 -5.46
C ILE A 219 -14.63 -8.15 -4.63
N SER A 220 -14.47 -8.74 -3.47
CA SER A 220 -15.57 -8.94 -2.51
C SER A 220 -15.95 -7.63 -1.80
N ALA A 221 -17.15 -7.58 -1.24
CA ALA A 221 -17.60 -6.41 -0.49
C ALA A 221 -16.73 -6.11 0.75
N SER A 222 -16.07 -7.12 1.31
CA SER A 222 -15.14 -6.98 2.46
C SER A 222 -13.80 -6.37 2.07
N GLU A 223 -13.42 -6.40 0.79
CA GLU A 223 -12.16 -5.87 0.26
C GLU A 223 -12.30 -4.47 -0.32
N LEU A 224 -13.51 -3.90 -0.30
CA LEU A 224 -13.79 -2.56 -0.85
C LEU A 224 -12.91 -1.49 -0.18
N LYS A 225 -12.26 -0.69 -1.02
CA LYS A 225 -11.44 0.45 -0.63
C LYS A 225 -11.94 1.73 -1.32
N PRO A 226 -11.62 2.91 -0.79
CA PRO A 226 -11.91 4.17 -1.49
C PRO A 226 -11.45 4.15 -2.95
N GLY A 227 -12.29 4.62 -3.86
CA GLY A 227 -12.02 4.64 -5.30
C GLY A 227 -12.41 3.36 -6.06
N ASP A 228 -12.88 2.33 -5.38
CA ASP A 228 -13.49 1.18 -6.04
C ASP A 228 -14.90 1.52 -6.55
N LEU A 229 -15.28 0.93 -7.67
CA LEU A 229 -16.59 1.16 -8.28
C LEU A 229 -17.58 0.06 -7.85
N VAL A 230 -18.75 0.50 -7.42
CA VAL A 230 -19.87 -0.39 -7.08
C VAL A 230 -20.95 -0.26 -8.15
N PHE A 231 -21.37 -1.39 -8.70
CA PHE A 231 -22.39 -1.45 -9.74
C PHE A 231 -23.66 -2.11 -9.22
N TYR A 232 -24.79 -1.43 -9.39
CA TYR A 232 -26.09 -1.93 -8.98
C TYR A 232 -26.89 -2.38 -10.21
N ALA A 233 -27.37 -3.61 -10.20
CA ALA A 233 -28.30 -4.10 -11.21
C ALA A 233 -29.73 -3.62 -10.86
N LYS A 234 -30.52 -3.24 -11.88
CA LYS A 234 -31.92 -2.92 -11.72
C LYS A 234 -32.68 -4.21 -11.35
N GLY A 235 -33.18 -4.32 -10.12
CA GLY A 235 -33.91 -5.50 -9.66
C GLY A 235 -33.06 -6.60 -9.01
N GLY A 236 -31.83 -6.32 -8.62
CA GLY A 236 -31.01 -7.21 -7.81
C GLY A 236 -31.53 -7.24 -6.36
N SER A 237 -32.12 -8.35 -5.97
CA SER A 237 -32.32 -8.76 -4.57
C SER A 237 -31.06 -9.41 -4.09
#